data_346444c1e1df7ea1d9f153f192bd9571
#
_entry.id   346444c1e1df7ea1d9f153f192bd9571
#
_cell.length_a   1.000
_cell.length_b   1.000
_cell.length_c   1.000
_cell.angle_alpha   90.00
_cell.angle_beta   90.00
_cell.angle_gamma   90.00
#
_symmetry.space_group_name_H-M   'P 1'
#
loop_
_entity.id
_entity.type
_entity.pdbx_description
1 polymer ?
#
loop_
_entity_poly.entity_id
_entity_poly.type
_entity_poly.pdbx_seq_one_letter_code
_entity_poly.pdbx_strand_id
1 'polypeptide(L)'
;MTHDGHRNRLRTRFLKSPDSFEDHELLELILFYSIPRKNTNEIAHKLLARFGSLKGVLDASIEALTEVDDIGVNTAIYIKSMAKMVLKYTSSEQKSDELLKSPATLSAFLKHLFIGTQTEISYVLLFDNSKRLILCEKIGEGFSAENTASLRKIVSSAIANNAVSVILVHNHPNGKAFPSSEDIHATNKAKMVLEAIGVVLMEHFIVAENECRPILNPQKTDIYN
;
A
#
# COMPACT_ATOMS: atom_id res chain seq x y z
N MET A 1 -2.27 -40.79 4.92
CA MET A 1 -1.02 -40.02 5.16
C MET A 1 -1.31 -38.98 6.22
N THR A 2 -0.57 -38.98 7.30
CA THR A 2 -0.80 -38.04 8.40
C THR A 2 -0.41 -36.62 7.97
N HIS A 3 -1.23 -35.62 8.29
CA HIS A 3 -0.98 -34.21 7.98
C HIS A 3 0.41 -33.72 8.44
N ASP A 4 0.96 -34.28 9.50
CA ASP A 4 2.29 -33.95 10.02
C ASP A 4 3.43 -34.28 9.04
N GLY A 5 3.32 -35.39 8.29
CA GLY A 5 4.33 -35.75 7.30
C GLY A 5 4.39 -34.79 6.12
N HIS A 6 3.24 -34.22 5.71
CA HIS A 6 3.18 -33.23 4.64
C HIS A 6 3.77 -31.89 5.10
N ARG A 7 3.39 -31.41 6.29
CA ARG A 7 3.91 -30.17 6.87
C ARG A 7 5.43 -30.20 7.03
N ASN A 8 5.98 -31.31 7.49
CA ASN A 8 7.44 -31.47 7.62
C ASN A 8 8.15 -31.45 6.26
N ARG A 9 7.60 -32.10 5.24
CA ARG A 9 8.17 -32.03 3.88
C ARG A 9 8.18 -30.61 3.32
N LEU A 10 7.08 -29.87 3.48
CA LEU A 10 6.98 -28.49 2.99
C LEU A 10 7.99 -27.59 3.70
N ARG A 11 8.11 -27.67 5.03
CA ARG A 11 9.14 -26.94 5.80
C ARG A 11 10.56 -27.28 5.34
N THR A 12 10.86 -28.57 5.15
CA THR A 12 12.19 -29.03 4.70
C THR A 12 12.49 -28.50 3.30
N ARG A 13 11.49 -28.44 2.41
CA ARG A 13 11.66 -27.87 1.07
C ARG A 13 11.90 -26.38 1.14
N PHE A 14 11.19 -25.64 1.98
CA PHE A 14 11.40 -24.22 2.17
C PHE A 14 12.84 -23.89 2.62
N LEU A 15 13.40 -24.69 3.54
CA LEU A 15 14.78 -24.53 3.99
C LEU A 15 15.82 -24.75 2.88
N LYS A 16 15.51 -25.56 1.87
CA LYS A 16 16.42 -25.89 0.78
C LYS A 16 16.27 -24.98 -0.45
N SER A 17 15.06 -24.57 -0.74
CA SER A 17 14.72 -23.87 -1.99
C SER A 17 13.48 -22.96 -1.79
N PRO A 18 13.59 -21.85 -1.01
CA PRO A 18 12.45 -20.96 -0.75
C PRO A 18 11.87 -20.35 -2.02
N ASP A 19 12.71 -20.03 -3.02
CA ASP A 19 12.31 -19.40 -4.28
C ASP A 19 11.51 -20.32 -5.22
N SER A 20 11.41 -21.60 -4.90
CA SER A 20 10.64 -22.58 -5.67
C SER A 20 9.19 -22.72 -5.22
N PHE A 21 8.74 -21.87 -4.30
CA PHE A 21 7.40 -21.94 -3.74
C PHE A 21 6.40 -21.18 -4.60
N GLU A 22 5.32 -21.84 -4.94
CA GLU A 22 4.15 -21.23 -5.56
C GLU A 22 3.30 -20.51 -4.50
N ASP A 23 2.46 -19.56 -4.91
CA ASP A 23 1.63 -18.74 -4.02
C ASP A 23 0.83 -19.57 -3.01
N HIS A 24 0.22 -20.68 -3.46
CA HIS A 24 -0.57 -21.55 -2.58
C HIS A 24 0.29 -22.26 -1.53
N GLU A 25 1.52 -22.59 -1.84
CA GLU A 25 2.44 -23.27 -0.93
C GLU A 25 3.00 -22.33 0.14
N LEU A 26 3.31 -21.07 -0.26
CA LEU A 26 3.68 -20.02 0.68
C LEU A 26 2.53 -19.74 1.65
N LEU A 27 1.32 -19.61 1.12
CA LEU A 27 0.13 -19.35 1.93
C LEU A 27 -0.17 -20.53 2.86
N GLU A 28 -0.05 -21.78 2.37
CA GLU A 28 -0.16 -22.98 3.19
C GLU A 28 0.85 -22.98 4.33
N LEU A 29 2.12 -22.68 4.06
CA LEU A 29 3.18 -22.64 5.07
C LEU A 29 2.89 -21.63 6.18
N ILE A 30 2.39 -20.45 5.82
CA ILE A 30 1.96 -19.40 6.77
C ILE A 30 0.80 -19.93 7.63
N LEU A 31 -0.19 -20.56 7.02
CA LEU A 31 -1.37 -21.07 7.70
C LEU A 31 -1.04 -22.20 8.69
N PHE A 32 0.09 -22.90 8.58
CA PHE A 32 0.52 -23.91 9.56
C PHE A 32 0.58 -23.37 10.98
N TYR A 33 0.93 -22.09 11.14
CA TYR A 33 1.12 -21.47 12.44
C TYR A 33 -0.17 -20.96 13.07
N SER A 34 -1.19 -20.65 12.25
CA SER A 34 -2.48 -20.19 12.72
C SER A 34 -3.55 -21.27 12.76
N ILE A 35 -3.38 -22.35 11.97
CA ILE A 35 -4.31 -23.47 11.86
C ILE A 35 -3.56 -24.81 12.06
N PRO A 36 -3.31 -25.24 13.31
CA PRO A 36 -2.38 -26.35 13.56
C PRO A 36 -2.93 -27.74 13.19
N ARG A 37 -4.25 -27.95 13.09
CA ARG A 37 -4.87 -29.28 13.01
C ARG A 37 -5.70 -29.54 11.76
N LYS A 38 -5.76 -28.64 10.78
CA LYS A 38 -6.56 -28.79 9.55
C LYS A 38 -5.68 -28.91 8.32
N ASN A 39 -6.28 -29.28 7.19
CA ASN A 39 -5.64 -29.30 5.90
C ASN A 39 -5.51 -27.87 5.36
N THR A 40 -4.37 -27.24 5.60
CA THR A 40 -4.09 -25.87 5.18
C THR A 40 -3.87 -25.71 3.68
N ASN A 41 -3.57 -26.80 2.95
CA ASN A 41 -3.49 -26.78 1.49
C ASN A 41 -4.84 -26.42 0.85
N GLU A 42 -5.91 -27.10 1.27
CA GLU A 42 -7.26 -26.80 0.79
C GLU A 42 -7.69 -25.37 1.13
N ILE A 43 -7.34 -24.89 2.32
CA ILE A 43 -7.66 -23.54 2.76
C ILE A 43 -6.89 -22.51 1.91
N ALA A 44 -5.62 -22.74 1.61
CA ALA A 44 -4.82 -21.89 0.73
C ALA A 44 -5.43 -21.79 -0.67
N HIS A 45 -5.84 -22.93 -1.24
CA HIS A 45 -6.53 -22.93 -2.53
C HIS A 45 -7.89 -22.23 -2.50
N LYS A 46 -8.70 -22.37 -1.43
CA LYS A 46 -9.97 -21.62 -1.26
C LYS A 46 -9.72 -20.10 -1.23
N LEU A 47 -8.70 -19.66 -0.49
CA LEU A 47 -8.33 -18.25 -0.42
C LEU A 47 -7.92 -17.71 -1.78
N LEU A 48 -7.03 -18.41 -2.50
CA LEU A 48 -6.60 -17.98 -3.84
C LEU A 48 -7.73 -18.01 -4.86
N ALA A 49 -8.61 -19.02 -4.82
CA ALA A 49 -9.78 -19.07 -5.69
C ALA A 49 -10.74 -17.90 -5.47
N ARG A 50 -10.91 -17.45 -4.21
CA ARG A 50 -11.79 -16.34 -3.87
C ARG A 50 -11.19 -14.98 -4.20
N PHE A 51 -9.90 -14.77 -3.92
CA PHE A 51 -9.24 -13.47 -4.02
C PHE A 51 -8.32 -13.32 -5.25
N GLY A 52 -8.21 -14.35 -6.07
CA GLY A 52 -7.53 -14.34 -7.37
C GLY A 52 -6.01 -14.47 -7.32
N SER A 53 -5.35 -14.04 -6.23
CA SER A 53 -3.89 -14.05 -6.09
C SER A 53 -3.46 -13.96 -4.63
N LEU A 54 -2.19 -14.22 -4.33
CA LEU A 54 -1.60 -13.97 -3.01
C LEU A 54 -1.75 -12.49 -2.60
N LYS A 55 -1.55 -11.57 -3.54
CA LYS A 55 -1.80 -10.14 -3.33
C LYS A 55 -3.24 -9.89 -2.91
N GLY A 56 -4.23 -10.45 -3.63
CA GLY A 56 -5.64 -10.32 -3.30
C GLY A 56 -5.97 -10.84 -1.90
N VAL A 57 -5.36 -11.95 -1.47
CA VAL A 57 -5.51 -12.49 -0.11
C VAL A 57 -4.95 -11.51 0.94
N LEU A 58 -3.76 -10.96 0.70
CA LEU A 58 -3.11 -10.01 1.62
C LEU A 58 -3.86 -8.67 1.69
N ASP A 59 -4.48 -8.26 0.60
CA ASP A 59 -5.24 -7.01 0.50
C ASP A 59 -6.65 -7.14 1.10
N ALA A 60 -7.22 -8.35 1.13
CA ALA A 60 -8.57 -8.60 1.61
C ALA A 60 -8.81 -8.07 3.04
N SER A 61 -10.03 -7.60 3.33
CA SER A 61 -10.40 -7.17 4.68
C SER A 61 -10.51 -8.36 5.64
N ILE A 62 -10.45 -8.10 6.95
CA ILE A 62 -10.60 -9.16 7.97
C ILE A 62 -11.96 -9.84 7.81
N GLU A 63 -13.02 -9.05 7.55
CA GLU A 63 -14.37 -9.54 7.34
C GLU A 63 -14.44 -10.49 6.14
N ALA A 64 -13.89 -10.06 4.98
CA ALA A 64 -13.88 -10.87 3.76
C ALA A 64 -13.07 -12.17 3.93
N LEU A 65 -11.94 -12.12 4.65
CA LEU A 65 -11.14 -13.29 4.96
C LEU A 65 -11.92 -14.29 5.84
N THR A 66 -12.67 -13.82 6.84
CA THR A 66 -13.41 -14.68 7.75
C THR A 66 -14.65 -15.33 7.12
N GLU A 67 -15.08 -14.87 5.93
CA GLU A 67 -16.13 -15.55 5.14
C GLU A 67 -15.62 -16.84 4.44
N VAL A 68 -14.29 -17.05 4.40
CA VAL A 68 -13.74 -18.29 3.89
C VAL A 68 -13.79 -19.36 4.98
N ASP A 69 -14.32 -20.54 4.63
CA ASP A 69 -14.40 -21.66 5.56
C ASP A 69 -13.03 -21.92 6.21
N ASP A 70 -13.06 -22.21 7.49
CA ASP A 70 -11.88 -22.51 8.32
C ASP A 70 -10.96 -21.32 8.61
N ILE A 71 -11.27 -20.12 8.15
CA ILE A 71 -10.57 -18.89 8.50
C ILE A 71 -11.32 -18.18 9.64
N GLY A 72 -10.80 -18.28 10.85
CA GLY A 72 -11.27 -17.50 11.99
C GLY A 72 -10.59 -16.12 12.05
N VAL A 73 -11.13 -15.25 12.92
CA VAL A 73 -10.62 -13.87 13.13
C VAL A 73 -9.11 -13.86 13.43
N ASN A 74 -8.60 -14.78 14.25
CA ASN A 74 -7.17 -14.85 14.57
C ASN A 74 -6.30 -15.16 13.34
N THR A 75 -6.78 -16.05 12.45
CA THR A 75 -6.06 -16.36 11.20
C THR A 75 -6.12 -15.17 10.23
N ALA A 76 -7.26 -14.49 10.13
CA ALA A 76 -7.38 -13.28 9.33
C ALA A 76 -6.43 -12.16 9.82
N ILE A 77 -6.37 -11.92 11.13
CA ILE A 77 -5.42 -10.98 11.75
C ILE A 77 -3.98 -11.39 11.43
N TYR A 78 -3.66 -12.70 11.51
CA TYR A 78 -2.32 -13.18 11.20
C TYR A 78 -1.93 -12.92 9.74
N ILE A 79 -2.81 -13.20 8.78
CA ILE A 79 -2.62 -12.87 7.36
C ILE A 79 -2.40 -11.35 7.17
N LYS A 80 -3.24 -10.52 7.78
CA LYS A 80 -3.11 -9.05 7.70
C LYS A 80 -1.83 -8.54 8.36
N SER A 81 -1.35 -9.18 9.42
CA SER A 81 -0.09 -8.80 10.06
C SER A 81 1.12 -9.03 9.16
N MET A 82 1.11 -10.10 8.32
CA MET A 82 2.15 -10.32 7.31
C MET A 82 2.20 -9.18 6.30
N ALA A 83 1.03 -8.77 5.75
CA ALA A 83 0.96 -7.62 4.85
C ALA A 83 1.52 -6.35 5.50
N LYS A 84 1.20 -6.09 6.77
CA LYS A 84 1.72 -4.93 7.50
C LYS A 84 3.22 -5.01 7.80
N MET A 85 3.76 -6.20 8.03
CA MET A 85 5.21 -6.40 8.21
C MET A 85 5.96 -6.12 6.90
N VAL A 86 5.48 -6.63 5.77
CA VAL A 86 6.06 -6.34 4.44
C VAL A 86 6.07 -4.84 4.20
N LEU A 87 4.94 -4.16 4.47
CA LEU A 87 4.85 -2.71 4.31
C LEU A 87 5.87 -1.97 5.18
N LYS A 88 6.02 -2.34 6.46
CA LYS A 88 7.00 -1.73 7.35
C LYS A 88 8.44 -2.03 6.94
N TYR A 89 8.72 -3.26 6.52
CA TYR A 89 10.05 -3.66 6.06
C TYR A 89 10.46 -2.83 4.84
N THR A 90 9.64 -2.79 3.80
CA THR A 90 9.94 -2.04 2.57
C THR A 90 10.01 -0.53 2.78
N SER A 91 9.21 0.02 3.69
CA SER A 91 9.28 1.45 4.04
C SER A 91 10.52 1.81 4.86
N SER A 92 11.08 0.87 5.63
CA SER A 92 12.29 1.12 6.43
C SER A 92 13.59 1.05 5.62
N GLU A 93 13.59 0.32 4.50
CA GLU A 93 14.76 0.22 3.62
C GLU A 93 14.93 1.44 2.72
N GLN A 94 13.87 2.21 2.46
CA GLN A 94 13.96 3.42 1.66
C GLN A 94 14.50 4.56 2.55
N LYS A 95 15.80 4.81 2.44
CA LYS A 95 16.44 5.99 3.06
C LYS A 95 15.68 7.22 2.57
N SER A 96 15.15 8.01 3.51
CA SER A 96 14.40 9.25 3.22
C SER A 96 15.11 10.17 2.22
N ASP A 97 16.46 10.11 2.20
CA ASP A 97 17.33 10.93 1.38
C ASP A 97 17.37 10.49 -0.12
N GLU A 98 16.81 9.34 -0.47
CA GLU A 98 16.87 8.78 -1.83
C GLU A 98 15.52 8.76 -2.56
N LEU A 99 14.44 9.07 -1.85
CA LEU A 99 13.09 8.92 -2.39
C LEU A 99 12.86 9.71 -3.69
N LEU A 100 13.38 10.93 -3.77
CA LEU A 100 13.24 11.80 -4.95
C LEU A 100 14.40 11.72 -5.93
N LYS A 101 15.40 10.83 -5.70
CA LYS A 101 16.52 10.65 -6.62
C LYS A 101 16.15 9.88 -7.88
N SER A 102 15.14 9.03 -7.81
CA SER A 102 14.68 8.22 -8.92
C SER A 102 13.17 8.15 -8.96
N PRO A 103 12.54 8.36 -10.12
CA PRO A 103 11.12 8.16 -10.34
C PRO A 103 10.67 6.74 -9.96
N ALA A 104 11.48 5.73 -10.31
CA ALA A 104 11.17 4.34 -9.97
C ALA A 104 11.11 4.10 -8.46
N THR A 105 12.06 4.71 -7.70
CA THR A 105 12.09 4.63 -6.23
C THR A 105 10.85 5.28 -5.63
N LEU A 106 10.48 6.47 -6.10
CA LEU A 106 9.27 7.16 -5.65
C LEU A 106 8.02 6.35 -5.98
N SER A 107 7.88 5.87 -7.21
CA SER A 107 6.74 5.06 -7.64
C SER A 107 6.59 3.78 -6.81
N ALA A 108 7.70 3.07 -6.55
CA ALA A 108 7.70 1.88 -5.70
C ALA A 108 7.24 2.23 -4.27
N PHE A 109 7.76 3.30 -3.68
CA PHE A 109 7.35 3.76 -2.36
C PHE A 109 5.86 4.09 -2.31
N LEU A 110 5.35 4.88 -3.27
CA LEU A 110 3.95 5.27 -3.31
C LEU A 110 3.02 4.05 -3.45
N LYS A 111 3.37 3.07 -4.28
CA LYS A 111 2.61 1.82 -4.40
C LYS A 111 2.58 1.03 -3.09
N HIS A 112 3.69 1.00 -2.35
CA HIS A 112 3.76 0.29 -1.07
C HIS A 112 2.84 0.88 0.01
N LEU A 113 2.53 2.18 -0.04
CA LEU A 113 1.61 2.81 0.93
C LEU A 113 0.20 2.20 0.91
N PHE A 114 -0.19 1.59 -0.21
CA PHE A 114 -1.55 1.07 -0.43
C PHE A 114 -1.64 -0.45 -0.41
N ILE A 115 -0.56 -1.16 -0.05
CA ILE A 115 -0.62 -2.62 0.14
C ILE A 115 -1.62 -2.96 1.25
N GLY A 116 -2.57 -3.84 0.95
CA GLY A 116 -3.58 -4.30 1.91
C GLY A 116 -4.69 -3.29 2.15
N THR A 117 -4.91 -2.31 1.24
CA THR A 117 -6.02 -1.35 1.32
C THR A 117 -7.06 -1.65 0.26
N GLN A 118 -8.33 -1.62 0.66
CA GLN A 118 -9.49 -1.81 -0.25
C GLN A 118 -10.36 -0.56 -0.36
N THR A 119 -10.07 0.45 0.43
CA THR A 119 -10.76 1.74 0.41
C THR A 119 -9.83 2.80 -0.19
N GLU A 120 -10.41 3.86 -0.71
CA GLU A 120 -9.65 5.01 -1.15
C GLU A 120 -9.04 5.72 0.06
N ILE A 121 -7.73 5.86 0.05
CA ILE A 121 -6.96 6.48 1.12
C ILE A 121 -6.02 7.52 0.51
N SER A 122 -5.84 8.63 1.21
CA SER A 122 -4.93 9.69 0.81
C SER A 122 -3.80 9.87 1.81
N TYR A 123 -2.60 10.13 1.30
CA TYR A 123 -1.42 10.48 2.07
C TYR A 123 -0.82 11.81 1.62
N VAL A 124 -0.16 12.49 2.55
CA VAL A 124 0.76 13.58 2.28
C VAL A 124 2.18 13.16 2.63
N LEU A 125 3.12 13.46 1.74
CA LEU A 125 4.55 13.33 1.97
C LEU A 125 5.13 14.73 2.08
N LEU A 126 5.81 15.02 3.18
CA LEU A 126 6.41 16.32 3.49
C LEU A 126 7.92 16.25 3.29
N PHE A 127 8.50 17.25 2.64
CA PHE A 127 9.92 17.32 2.33
C PHE A 127 10.55 18.61 2.82
N ASP A 128 11.82 18.50 3.27
CA ASP A 128 12.65 19.65 3.65
C ASP A 128 13.29 20.32 2.42
N ASN A 129 14.07 21.39 2.66
CA ASN A 129 14.78 22.12 1.62
C ASN A 129 15.85 21.26 0.89
N SER A 130 16.33 20.19 1.50
CA SER A 130 17.25 19.21 0.91
C SER A 130 16.55 18.09 0.17
N LYS A 131 15.22 18.19 0.00
CA LYS A 131 14.36 17.18 -0.62
C LYS A 131 14.34 15.83 0.12
N ARG A 132 14.62 15.82 1.42
CA ARG A 132 14.51 14.65 2.29
C ARG A 132 13.09 14.53 2.81
N LEU A 133 12.56 13.32 2.85
CA LEU A 133 11.25 13.05 3.41
C LEU A 133 11.28 13.28 4.93
N ILE A 134 10.47 14.22 5.42
CA ILE A 134 10.30 14.53 6.84
C ILE A 134 9.21 13.64 7.45
N LEU A 135 8.08 13.50 6.73
CA LEU A 135 6.90 12.80 7.22
C LEU A 135 6.10 12.24 6.04
N CYS A 136 5.57 11.04 6.22
CA CYS A 136 4.50 10.48 5.41
C CYS A 136 3.30 10.23 6.31
N GLU A 137 2.18 10.92 6.07
CA GLU A 137 1.02 10.89 6.94
C GLU A 137 -0.27 10.59 6.16
N LYS A 138 -1.12 9.69 6.70
CA LYS A 138 -2.47 9.45 6.19
C LYS A 138 -3.32 10.69 6.45
N ILE A 139 -3.89 11.28 5.38
CA ILE A 139 -4.76 12.46 5.46
C ILE A 139 -6.20 12.05 5.80
N GLY A 140 -6.73 11.05 5.10
CA GLY A 140 -8.11 10.61 5.25
C GLY A 140 -8.47 9.44 4.36
N GLU A 141 -9.76 9.13 4.33
CA GLU A 141 -10.39 8.21 3.40
C GLU A 141 -11.02 9.04 2.29
N GLY A 142 -10.59 8.77 1.04
CA GLY A 142 -10.88 9.61 -0.13
C GLY A 142 -10.11 10.92 -0.16
N PHE A 143 -10.01 11.52 -1.35
CA PHE A 143 -9.45 12.86 -1.56
C PHE A 143 -10.45 13.70 -2.35
N SER A 144 -11.16 14.59 -1.68
CA SER A 144 -12.19 15.45 -2.29
C SER A 144 -11.92 16.92 -2.01
N ALA A 145 -12.19 17.76 -3.00
CA ALA A 145 -12.11 19.22 -2.86
C ALA A 145 -13.09 19.79 -1.82
N GLU A 146 -14.17 19.09 -1.55
CA GLU A 146 -15.18 19.45 -0.55
C GLU A 146 -14.73 19.09 0.87
N ASN A 147 -13.78 18.18 1.00
CA ASN A 147 -13.26 17.76 2.30
C ASN A 147 -12.27 18.79 2.87
N THR A 148 -12.82 19.84 3.43
CA THR A 148 -12.05 20.93 4.08
C THR A 148 -11.18 20.41 5.23
N ALA A 149 -11.53 19.28 5.84
CA ALA A 149 -10.75 18.66 6.91
C ALA A 149 -9.43 18.10 6.39
N SER A 150 -9.43 17.43 5.22
CA SER A 150 -8.23 16.91 4.57
C SER A 150 -7.25 18.03 4.21
N LEU A 151 -7.75 19.10 3.58
CA LEU A 151 -6.92 20.26 3.21
C LEU A 151 -6.34 20.95 4.44
N ARG A 152 -7.16 21.14 5.47
CA ARG A 152 -6.70 21.73 6.75
C ARG A 152 -5.63 20.86 7.40
N LYS A 153 -5.76 19.53 7.35
CA LYS A 153 -4.77 18.60 7.86
C LYS A 153 -3.45 18.70 7.10
N ILE A 154 -3.48 18.76 5.76
CA ILE A 154 -2.28 18.95 4.92
C ILE A 154 -1.54 20.23 5.33
N VAL A 155 -2.26 21.35 5.41
CA VAL A 155 -1.69 22.67 5.77
C VAL A 155 -1.08 22.65 7.16
N SER A 156 -1.82 22.16 8.16
CA SER A 156 -1.33 22.10 9.55
C SER A 156 -0.13 21.19 9.69
N SER A 157 -0.11 20.04 9.00
CA SER A 157 1.03 19.13 8.99
C SER A 157 2.26 19.77 8.34
N ALA A 158 2.09 20.45 7.20
CA ALA A 158 3.17 21.13 6.51
C ALA A 158 3.80 22.24 7.38
N ILE A 159 2.98 23.07 8.03
CA ILE A 159 3.45 24.13 8.93
C ILE A 159 4.15 23.55 10.17
N ALA A 160 3.53 22.55 10.83
CA ALA A 160 4.07 21.97 12.06
C ALA A 160 5.43 21.30 11.86
N ASN A 161 5.71 20.81 10.65
CA ASN A 161 6.97 20.14 10.30
C ASN A 161 7.93 21.01 9.49
N ASN A 162 7.65 22.31 9.32
CA ASN A 162 8.46 23.23 8.49
C ASN A 162 8.75 22.67 7.09
N ALA A 163 7.76 22.04 6.47
CA ALA A 163 7.91 21.48 5.14
C ALA A 163 8.04 22.59 4.09
N VAL A 164 8.96 22.42 3.15
CA VAL A 164 9.17 23.33 2.02
C VAL A 164 8.38 22.87 0.79
N SER A 165 8.20 21.54 0.66
CA SER A 165 7.42 20.99 -0.42
C SER A 165 6.68 19.72 0.00
N VAL A 166 5.64 19.39 -0.76
CA VAL A 166 4.79 18.22 -0.50
C VAL A 166 4.51 17.43 -1.78
N ILE A 167 4.28 16.14 -1.62
CA ILE A 167 3.64 15.28 -2.60
C ILE A 167 2.34 14.78 -1.99
N LEU A 168 1.26 14.81 -2.76
CA LEU A 168 0.01 14.15 -2.43
C LEU A 168 -0.08 12.83 -3.18
N VAL A 169 -0.74 11.85 -2.59
CA VAL A 169 -1.02 10.57 -3.26
C VAL A 169 -2.30 9.96 -2.71
N HIS A 170 -3.12 9.41 -3.60
CA HIS A 170 -4.26 8.58 -3.23
C HIS A 170 -4.34 7.35 -4.13
N ASN A 171 -5.10 6.34 -3.71
CA ASN A 171 -5.32 5.13 -4.49
C ASN A 171 -6.74 5.06 -5.04
N HIS A 172 -6.88 4.40 -6.20
CA HIS A 172 -8.15 3.94 -6.75
C HIS A 172 -8.21 2.41 -6.66
N PRO A 173 -8.76 1.83 -5.56
CA PRO A 173 -8.61 0.40 -5.27
C PRO A 173 -9.23 -0.53 -6.30
N ASN A 174 -10.29 -0.09 -7.00
CA ASN A 174 -10.99 -0.89 -8.00
C ASN A 174 -11.04 -0.19 -9.38
N GLY A 175 -10.13 0.75 -9.61
CA GLY A 175 -10.13 1.59 -10.79
C GLY A 175 -8.81 1.62 -11.53
N LYS A 176 -8.72 2.52 -12.48
CA LYS A 176 -7.49 2.85 -13.20
C LYS A 176 -6.85 4.09 -12.59
N ALA A 177 -5.54 4.27 -12.77
CA ALA A 177 -4.80 5.44 -12.30
C ALA A 177 -5.08 6.69 -13.18
N PHE A 178 -6.35 6.97 -13.49
CA PHE A 178 -6.76 8.19 -14.20
C PHE A 178 -7.46 9.15 -13.23
N PRO A 179 -7.10 10.44 -13.27
CA PRO A 179 -7.72 11.43 -12.40
C PRO A 179 -9.18 11.68 -12.80
N SER A 180 -10.06 11.74 -11.82
CA SER A 180 -11.41 12.28 -11.96
C SER A 180 -11.38 13.81 -12.06
N SER A 181 -12.49 14.43 -12.43
CA SER A 181 -12.65 15.90 -12.35
C SER A 181 -12.51 16.42 -10.92
N GLU A 182 -12.95 15.64 -9.94
CA GLU A 182 -12.85 15.95 -8.51
C GLU A 182 -11.41 15.94 -8.04
N ASP A 183 -10.61 14.95 -8.47
CA ASP A 183 -9.18 14.88 -8.16
C ASP A 183 -8.42 16.08 -8.69
N ILE A 184 -8.69 16.46 -9.94
CA ILE A 184 -8.08 17.64 -10.55
C ILE A 184 -8.45 18.92 -9.80
N HIS A 185 -9.73 19.07 -9.45
CA HIS A 185 -10.20 20.24 -8.70
C HIS A 185 -9.58 20.29 -7.30
N ALA A 186 -9.57 19.16 -6.58
CA ALA A 186 -8.96 19.06 -5.27
C ALA A 186 -7.45 19.34 -5.29
N THR A 187 -6.75 18.84 -6.32
CA THR A 187 -5.32 19.10 -6.53
C THR A 187 -5.05 20.60 -6.74
N ASN A 188 -5.81 21.27 -7.61
CA ASN A 188 -5.64 22.69 -7.87
C ASN A 188 -5.92 23.53 -6.61
N LYS A 189 -6.96 23.18 -5.84
CA LYS A 189 -7.27 23.85 -4.58
C LYS A 189 -6.16 23.65 -3.55
N ALA A 190 -5.64 22.43 -3.39
CA ALA A 190 -4.52 22.14 -2.51
C ALA A 190 -3.26 22.93 -2.91
N LYS A 191 -2.96 23.00 -4.21
CA LYS A 191 -1.85 23.77 -4.76
C LYS A 191 -1.95 25.24 -4.38
N MET A 192 -3.09 25.88 -4.64
CA MET A 192 -3.31 27.30 -4.31
C MET A 192 -3.12 27.59 -2.81
N VAL A 193 -3.66 26.74 -1.95
CA VAL A 193 -3.57 26.95 -0.49
C VAL A 193 -2.15 26.72 0.02
N LEU A 194 -1.43 25.73 -0.49
CA LEU A 194 -0.04 25.48 -0.12
C LEU A 194 0.88 26.61 -0.61
N GLU A 195 0.70 27.09 -1.83
CA GLU A 195 1.44 28.25 -2.36
C GLU A 195 1.23 29.51 -1.50
N ALA A 196 0.01 29.75 -0.99
CA ALA A 196 -0.30 30.88 -0.12
C ALA A 196 0.49 30.87 1.21
N ILE A 197 0.96 29.70 1.64
CA ILE A 197 1.80 29.55 2.86
C ILE A 197 3.27 29.27 2.52
N GLY A 198 3.69 29.46 1.25
CA GLY A 198 5.07 29.28 0.82
C GLY A 198 5.52 27.82 0.67
N VAL A 199 4.59 26.85 0.61
CA VAL A 199 4.87 25.42 0.44
C VAL A 199 4.56 25.00 -1.00
N VAL A 200 5.47 24.28 -1.64
CA VAL A 200 5.32 23.84 -3.04
C VAL A 200 4.62 22.49 -3.11
N LEU A 201 3.49 22.40 -3.80
CA LEU A 201 2.96 21.10 -4.22
C LEU A 201 3.76 20.61 -5.43
N MET A 202 4.67 19.65 -5.20
CA MET A 202 5.51 19.09 -6.27
C MET A 202 4.73 18.26 -7.26
N GLU A 203 3.86 17.39 -6.76
CA GLU A 203 3.02 16.53 -7.59
C GLU A 203 1.87 15.93 -6.75
N HIS A 204 0.84 15.46 -7.44
CA HIS A 204 -0.20 14.61 -6.87
C HIS A 204 -0.29 13.32 -7.70
N PHE A 205 -0.15 12.18 -7.04
CA PHE A 205 -0.16 10.88 -7.70
C PHE A 205 -1.44 10.10 -7.42
N ILE A 206 -1.85 9.32 -8.43
CA ILE A 206 -2.86 8.28 -8.29
C ILE A 206 -2.17 6.93 -8.40
N VAL A 207 -2.47 6.04 -7.45
CA VAL A 207 -2.01 4.65 -7.46
C VAL A 207 -3.21 3.74 -7.70
N ALA A 208 -3.14 2.91 -8.75
CA ALA A 208 -4.14 1.89 -9.03
C ALA A 208 -3.44 0.62 -9.54
N GLU A 209 -3.76 -0.53 -8.97
CA GLU A 209 -3.09 -1.80 -9.26
C GLU A 209 -1.56 -1.67 -9.18
N ASN A 210 -0.88 -1.72 -10.33
CA ASN A 210 0.57 -1.57 -10.45
C ASN A 210 0.98 -0.24 -11.10
N GLU A 211 0.02 0.65 -11.38
CA GLU A 211 0.29 1.96 -11.97
C GLU A 211 0.41 3.05 -10.92
N CYS A 212 1.27 4.04 -11.19
CA CYS A 212 1.39 5.26 -10.41
C CYS A 212 1.47 6.42 -11.41
N ARG A 213 0.45 7.29 -11.44
CA ARG A 213 0.35 8.38 -12.42
C ARG A 213 0.29 9.75 -11.77
N PRO A 214 1.03 10.74 -12.30
CA PRO A 214 0.96 12.13 -11.85
C PRO A 214 -0.30 12.83 -12.40
N ILE A 215 -0.84 13.78 -11.63
CA ILE A 215 -1.99 14.62 -12.02
C ILE A 215 -1.54 15.96 -12.58
N LEU A 216 -0.56 16.64 -11.94
CA LEU A 216 -0.13 17.98 -12.34
C LEU A 216 0.64 17.98 -13.66
N ASN A 217 1.46 16.95 -13.88
CA ASN A 217 2.31 16.85 -15.05
C ASN A 217 2.13 15.51 -15.79
N PRO A 218 0.96 15.25 -16.39
CA PRO A 218 0.64 13.94 -16.98
C PRO A 218 1.57 13.53 -18.14
N GLN A 219 2.29 14.48 -18.75
CA GLN A 219 3.27 14.21 -19.82
C GLN A 219 4.66 13.82 -19.29
N LYS A 220 4.88 13.91 -17.98
CA LYS A 220 6.14 13.50 -17.33
C LYS A 220 6.11 12.04 -16.87
N THR A 221 5.33 11.18 -17.52
CA THR A 221 5.34 9.73 -17.24
C THR A 221 6.72 9.11 -17.37
N ASP A 222 7.59 9.66 -18.24
CA ASP A 222 8.97 9.20 -18.43
C ASP A 222 9.93 9.57 -17.28
N ILE A 223 9.50 10.41 -16.34
CA ILE A 223 10.30 10.75 -15.16
C ILE A 223 10.05 9.73 -14.03
N TYR A 224 8.99 8.92 -14.15
CA TYR A 224 8.50 8.05 -13.08
C TYR A 224 8.36 6.56 -13.50
N ASN A 225 8.92 6.19 -14.66
CA ASN A 225 9.04 4.79 -15.13
C ASN A 225 10.43 4.21 -14.87
#